data_c4dfc625825480ad2b266e25e74cb54d
#
_entry.id   c4dfc625825480ad2b266e25e74cb54d
#
_cell.length_a   1.000
_cell.length_b   1.000
_cell.length_c   1.000
_cell.angle_alpha   90.00
_cell.angle_beta   90.00
_cell.angle_gamma   90.00
#
_symmetry.space_group_name_H-M   'P 1'
#
loop_
_entity.id
_entity.type
_entity.pdbx_description
1 polymer ?
#
loop_
_entity_poly.entity_id
_entity_poly.type
_entity_poly.pdbx_seq_one_letter_code
_entity_poly.pdbx_strand_id
1 'polypeptide(L)'
;MRISLKKSGMLKLGLSLVAMTVAASVQAKTLVYCSEGSPEGFNPQLFTSGTTYDASSVPLYNRLVEFKIGTTEVIPGLAEKWEVSEDGKTYTFHLRKGVKWHDNKEFKPTRELNADDVVFSFDRQKNAQNPYHKVSGGSYEYFEGMGLPELISEVKKVDDNTVQFVLTRPEAPFLADLAMDFASILSKEYADAMMKAGTPEKLDLNPIGTGPFQLQQYQKDSRIRYKAFDGYWGTKPQIDTLVFSITPDASVRYAKLQKNECQVMPYPNPADIARMKQDKSINLMEMPGLNVGYLSYNVQKNHLMT
;
A
#
# COMPACT_ATOMS: atom_id res chain seq x y z
N MET A 1 10.83 5.42 99.67
CA MET A 1 11.54 5.60 98.38
C MET A 1 10.64 5.11 97.24
N ARG A 2 10.02 6.03 96.50
CA ARG A 2 9.02 5.75 95.51
C ARG A 2 9.70 5.72 94.13
N ILE A 3 9.62 4.60 93.38
CA ILE A 3 10.11 4.49 92.02
C ILE A 3 8.91 4.54 91.09
N SER A 4 8.90 5.58 90.28
CA SER A 4 7.86 5.83 89.22
C SER A 4 8.19 5.04 87.97
N LEU A 5 7.26 4.23 87.45
CA LEU A 5 7.36 3.58 86.17
C LEU A 5 6.84 4.48 85.06
N LYS A 6 7.73 4.84 84.15
CA LYS A 6 7.39 5.53 82.90
C LYS A 6 6.82 4.52 81.84
N LYS A 7 5.70 4.88 81.27
CA LYS A 7 5.03 4.17 80.18
C LYS A 7 5.85 4.20 78.90
N SER A 8 6.11 3.00 78.36
CA SER A 8 6.70 2.79 77.06
C SER A 8 5.66 3.09 75.96
N GLY A 9 6.05 4.01 75.02
CA GLY A 9 5.24 4.33 73.85
C GLY A 9 5.37 3.20 72.78
N MET A 10 4.23 2.73 72.31
CA MET A 10 4.14 1.78 71.19
C MET A 10 4.45 2.51 69.90
N LEU A 11 5.57 2.12 69.27
CA LEU A 11 5.94 2.54 67.93
C LEU A 11 5.09 1.80 66.94
N LYS A 12 4.18 2.50 66.27
CA LYS A 12 3.35 1.97 65.15
C LYS A 12 4.25 1.93 63.89
N LEU A 13 4.69 0.75 63.53
CA LEU A 13 5.38 0.50 62.27
C LEU A 13 4.32 0.50 61.12
N GLY A 14 4.22 1.62 60.39
CA GLY A 14 3.37 1.71 59.19
C GLY A 14 4.04 0.97 58.05
N LEU A 15 3.43 -0.17 57.64
CA LEU A 15 3.81 -0.91 56.45
C LEU A 15 3.29 -0.13 55.23
N SER A 16 4.14 0.68 54.61
CA SER A 16 3.82 1.29 53.30
C SER A 16 3.97 0.25 52.20
N LEU A 17 2.83 -0.27 51.74
CA LEU A 17 2.75 -1.13 50.55
C LEU A 17 2.97 -0.25 49.31
N VAL A 18 4.20 -0.21 48.82
CA VAL A 18 4.51 0.39 47.52
C VAL A 18 3.98 -0.56 46.44
N ALA A 19 2.81 -0.27 45.90
CA ALA A 19 2.28 -0.93 44.72
C ALA A 19 3.19 -0.53 43.52
N MET A 20 4.17 -1.37 43.17
CA MET A 20 4.86 -1.26 41.90
C MET A 20 3.87 -1.62 40.80
N THR A 21 3.26 -0.62 40.20
CA THR A 21 2.60 -0.78 38.88
C THR A 21 3.69 -1.10 37.86
N VAL A 22 3.82 -2.38 37.53
CA VAL A 22 4.58 -2.80 36.36
C VAL A 22 3.82 -2.29 35.14
N ALA A 23 4.19 -1.11 34.67
CA ALA A 23 3.78 -0.65 33.35
C ALA A 23 4.42 -1.62 32.35
N ALA A 24 3.63 -2.60 31.89
CA ALA A 24 4.02 -3.43 30.75
C ALA A 24 4.22 -2.46 29.58
N SER A 25 5.46 -2.13 29.28
CA SER A 25 5.80 -1.40 28.08
C SER A 25 5.38 -2.29 26.91
N VAL A 26 4.27 -1.93 26.28
CA VAL A 26 3.87 -2.53 25.00
C VAL A 26 4.96 -2.12 24.01
N GLN A 27 5.93 -3.00 23.82
CA GLN A 27 6.98 -2.77 22.84
C GLN A 27 6.36 -2.78 21.45
N ALA A 28 6.42 -1.65 20.74
CA ALA A 28 5.91 -1.52 19.39
C ALA A 28 6.52 -2.59 18.48
N LYS A 29 5.66 -3.40 17.87
CA LYS A 29 6.10 -4.49 16.98
C LYS A 29 6.55 -3.92 15.65
N THR A 30 7.81 -4.14 15.30
CA THR A 30 8.40 -3.71 14.02
C THR A 30 8.67 -4.91 13.13
N LEU A 31 8.26 -4.83 11.87
CA LEU A 31 8.67 -5.74 10.80
C LEU A 31 9.66 -5.00 9.90
N VAL A 32 10.79 -5.64 9.61
CA VAL A 32 11.77 -5.16 8.65
C VAL A 32 11.72 -6.04 7.41
N TYR A 33 11.39 -5.43 6.28
CA TYR A 33 11.41 -6.02 4.95
C TYR A 33 12.67 -5.56 4.23
N CYS A 34 13.54 -6.47 3.84
CA CYS A 34 14.73 -6.17 3.05
C CYS A 34 14.39 -6.05 1.58
N SER A 35 14.09 -4.83 1.13
CA SER A 35 13.75 -4.55 -0.27
C SER A 35 14.97 -4.62 -1.18
N GLU A 36 14.77 -5.06 -2.42
CA GLU A 36 15.83 -5.13 -3.44
C GLU A 36 16.18 -3.77 -4.05
N GLY A 37 15.36 -2.74 -3.84
CA GLY A 37 15.62 -1.40 -4.37
C GLY A 37 14.73 -0.34 -3.77
N SER A 38 15.07 0.91 -4.06
CA SER A 38 14.21 2.06 -3.83
C SER A 38 13.05 2.05 -4.80
N PRO A 39 11.83 2.50 -4.39
CA PRO A 39 10.76 2.77 -5.32
C PRO A 39 11.16 3.94 -6.23
N GLU A 40 10.67 3.96 -7.45
CA GLU A 40 10.78 5.08 -8.37
C GLU A 40 9.95 6.28 -7.89
N GLY A 41 8.86 5.99 -7.20
CA GLY A 41 7.97 6.93 -6.54
C GLY A 41 6.94 6.22 -5.69
N PHE A 42 5.93 6.96 -5.22
CA PHE A 42 4.87 6.38 -4.36
C PHE A 42 3.49 6.38 -5.02
N ASN A 43 3.39 6.74 -6.30
CA ASN A 43 2.13 6.62 -7.03
C ASN A 43 2.18 5.43 -8.00
N PRO A 44 1.44 4.34 -7.70
CA PRO A 44 1.44 3.13 -8.53
C PRO A 44 0.76 3.30 -9.90
N GLN A 45 0.13 4.44 -10.17
CA GLN A 45 -0.42 4.76 -11.50
C GLN A 45 0.68 5.11 -12.51
N LEU A 46 1.84 5.62 -12.04
CA LEU A 46 2.89 6.20 -12.87
C LEU A 46 4.07 5.25 -13.13
N PHE A 47 4.18 4.17 -12.40
CA PHE A 47 5.35 3.29 -12.43
C PHE A 47 4.94 1.83 -12.54
N THR A 48 5.86 0.98 -13.02
CA THR A 48 5.62 -0.44 -13.30
C THR A 48 6.53 -1.38 -12.50
N SER A 49 7.46 -0.85 -11.72
CA SER A 49 8.41 -1.67 -10.97
C SER A 49 7.80 -2.31 -9.73
N GLY A 50 8.17 -3.56 -9.46
CA GLY A 50 7.75 -4.29 -8.25
C GLY A 50 8.13 -3.57 -6.96
N THR A 51 9.32 -2.91 -6.93
CA THR A 51 9.77 -2.13 -5.77
C THR A 51 8.85 -0.94 -5.46
N THR A 52 8.28 -0.31 -6.51
CA THR A 52 7.28 0.75 -6.34
C THR A 52 5.97 0.18 -5.79
N TYR A 53 5.51 -0.96 -6.30
CA TYR A 53 4.27 -1.58 -5.82
C TYR A 53 4.38 -2.03 -4.37
N ASP A 54 5.47 -2.72 -4.01
CA ASP A 54 5.73 -3.12 -2.63
C ASP A 54 5.74 -1.92 -1.67
N ALA A 55 6.31 -0.80 -2.10
CA ALA A 55 6.44 0.41 -1.28
C ALA A 55 5.19 1.30 -1.27
N SER A 56 4.28 1.16 -2.23
CA SER A 56 3.14 2.08 -2.40
C SER A 56 1.79 1.36 -2.39
N SER A 57 1.44 0.61 -3.43
CA SER A 57 0.09 0.08 -3.60
C SER A 57 -0.30 -0.90 -2.50
N VAL A 58 0.66 -1.68 -1.99
CA VAL A 58 0.42 -2.66 -0.92
C VAL A 58 0.22 -1.99 0.45
N PRO A 59 1.14 -1.11 0.92
CA PRO A 59 0.98 -0.52 2.26
C PRO A 59 0.09 0.71 2.30
N LEU A 60 0.05 1.54 1.25
CA LEU A 60 -0.51 2.89 1.31
C LEU A 60 -1.92 2.99 0.72
N TYR A 61 -2.23 2.20 -0.31
CA TYR A 61 -3.45 2.38 -1.10
C TYR A 61 -4.36 1.16 -1.05
N ASN A 62 -5.59 1.36 -1.53
CA ASN A 62 -6.51 0.29 -1.88
C ASN A 62 -7.15 0.58 -3.24
N ARG A 63 -7.74 -0.46 -3.82
CA ARG A 63 -8.46 -0.45 -5.10
C ARG A 63 -9.93 -0.74 -4.86
N LEU A 64 -10.76 -0.58 -5.87
CA LEU A 64 -12.19 -0.92 -5.79
C LEU A 64 -12.38 -2.41 -5.46
N VAL A 65 -11.59 -3.23 -6.12
CA VAL A 65 -11.52 -4.67 -5.92
C VAL A 65 -10.05 -5.06 -5.73
N GLU A 66 -9.80 -6.20 -5.12
CA GLU A 66 -8.46 -6.67 -4.78
C GLU A 66 -8.30 -8.11 -5.27
N PHE A 67 -7.06 -8.55 -5.50
CA PHE A 67 -6.80 -9.97 -5.61
C PHE A 67 -6.73 -10.60 -4.22
N LYS A 68 -7.38 -11.74 -4.05
CA LYS A 68 -7.18 -12.57 -2.86
C LYS A 68 -5.73 -13.04 -2.83
N ILE A 69 -5.07 -12.82 -1.69
CA ILE A 69 -3.64 -13.10 -1.52
C ILE A 69 -3.27 -14.49 -2.04
N GLY A 70 -2.26 -14.54 -2.91
CA GLY A 70 -1.76 -15.79 -3.50
C GLY A 70 -2.63 -16.40 -4.60
N THR A 71 -3.62 -15.67 -5.11
CA THR A 71 -4.52 -16.13 -6.19
C THR A 71 -4.82 -15.00 -7.18
N THR A 72 -5.54 -15.35 -8.26
CA THR A 72 -6.11 -14.39 -9.22
C THR A 72 -7.61 -14.18 -8.99
N GLU A 73 -8.16 -14.67 -7.89
CA GLU A 73 -9.55 -14.47 -7.50
C GLU A 73 -9.77 -13.02 -7.10
N VAL A 74 -10.72 -12.34 -7.77
CA VAL A 74 -11.11 -10.96 -7.45
C VAL A 74 -12.08 -10.94 -6.28
N ILE A 75 -11.77 -10.17 -5.26
CA ILE A 75 -12.57 -9.99 -4.05
C ILE A 75 -12.90 -8.51 -3.81
N PRO A 76 -13.92 -8.19 -2.99
CA PRO A 76 -14.21 -6.82 -2.59
C PRO A 76 -13.04 -6.11 -1.92
N GLY A 77 -12.76 -4.88 -2.38
CA GLY A 77 -11.83 -3.93 -1.79
C GLY A 77 -12.57 -2.71 -1.21
N LEU A 78 -12.33 -1.51 -1.76
CA LEU A 78 -13.07 -0.29 -1.41
C LEU A 78 -14.55 -0.35 -1.85
N ALA A 79 -14.88 -1.16 -2.84
CA ALA A 79 -16.25 -1.52 -3.14
C ALA A 79 -16.65 -2.76 -2.32
N GLU A 80 -17.82 -2.72 -1.64
CA GLU A 80 -18.38 -3.86 -0.92
C GLU A 80 -18.99 -4.88 -1.87
N LYS A 81 -19.53 -4.39 -2.98
CA LYS A 81 -20.16 -5.17 -4.04
C LYS A 81 -20.17 -4.39 -5.34
N TRP A 82 -20.43 -5.09 -6.42
CA TRP A 82 -20.65 -4.50 -7.74
C TRP A 82 -21.71 -5.26 -8.52
N GLU A 83 -22.28 -4.63 -9.50
CA GLU A 83 -23.26 -5.16 -10.42
C GLU A 83 -22.79 -4.91 -11.86
N VAL A 84 -23.06 -5.86 -12.74
CA VAL A 84 -22.71 -5.77 -14.16
C VAL A 84 -24.01 -5.82 -14.96
N SER A 85 -24.19 -4.90 -15.90
CA SER A 85 -25.36 -4.89 -16.80
C SER A 85 -25.40 -6.16 -17.69
N GLU A 86 -26.57 -6.52 -18.18
CA GLU A 86 -26.76 -7.70 -19.02
C GLU A 86 -25.90 -7.68 -20.29
N ASP A 87 -25.63 -6.50 -20.85
CA ASP A 87 -24.75 -6.32 -22.02
C ASP A 87 -23.27 -6.34 -21.69
N GLY A 88 -22.91 -6.48 -20.40
CA GLY A 88 -21.53 -6.55 -19.91
C GLY A 88 -20.73 -5.24 -20.02
N LYS A 89 -21.39 -4.10 -20.23
CA LYS A 89 -20.72 -2.82 -20.49
C LYS A 89 -20.77 -1.84 -19.32
N THR A 90 -21.69 -1.99 -18.38
CA THR A 90 -21.81 -1.08 -17.24
C THR A 90 -21.52 -1.83 -15.95
N TYR A 91 -20.53 -1.34 -15.21
CA TYR A 91 -20.15 -1.85 -13.90
C TYR A 91 -20.51 -0.81 -12.85
N THR A 92 -21.40 -1.15 -11.93
CA THR A 92 -21.83 -0.28 -10.83
C THR A 92 -21.22 -0.76 -9.54
N PHE A 93 -20.33 0.04 -8.94
CA PHE A 93 -19.64 -0.27 -7.69
C PHE A 93 -20.28 0.49 -6.54
N HIS A 94 -20.58 -0.22 -5.44
CA HIS A 94 -21.08 0.35 -4.18
C HIS A 94 -19.91 0.46 -3.20
N LEU A 95 -19.52 1.69 -2.88
CA LEU A 95 -18.35 1.98 -2.05
C LEU A 95 -18.63 1.75 -0.57
N ARG A 96 -17.61 1.31 0.16
CA ARG A 96 -17.63 1.26 1.63
C ARG A 96 -17.81 2.65 2.19
N LYS A 97 -18.59 2.76 3.27
CA LYS A 97 -18.69 3.96 4.09
C LYS A 97 -17.67 3.89 5.22
N GLY A 98 -17.29 5.04 5.76
CA GLY A 98 -16.37 5.10 6.89
C GLY A 98 -14.91 4.86 6.54
N VAL A 99 -14.54 4.87 5.25
CA VAL A 99 -13.15 4.70 4.80
C VAL A 99 -12.40 6.01 4.99
N LYS A 100 -11.46 6.03 5.92
CA LYS A 100 -10.64 7.19 6.25
C LYS A 100 -9.37 7.22 5.42
N TRP A 101 -8.90 8.43 5.15
CA TRP A 101 -7.62 8.71 4.53
C TRP A 101 -6.52 8.83 5.58
N HIS A 102 -5.28 8.52 5.20
CA HIS A 102 -4.11 8.94 5.97
C HIS A 102 -4.07 10.46 6.07
N ASP A 103 -3.32 10.97 7.04
CA ASP A 103 -2.89 12.36 7.08
C ASP A 103 -1.37 12.45 6.87
N ASN A 104 -0.88 13.64 6.58
CA ASN A 104 0.54 13.93 6.59
C ASN A 104 0.80 15.32 7.20
N LYS A 105 2.05 15.79 7.21
CA LYS A 105 2.41 17.08 7.79
C LYS A 105 1.77 18.28 7.08
N GLU A 106 1.39 18.09 5.82
CA GLU A 106 0.92 19.14 4.92
C GLU A 106 -0.59 19.16 4.78
N PHE A 107 -1.25 18.00 5.07
CA PHE A 107 -2.67 17.85 4.82
C PHE A 107 -3.34 16.93 5.84
N LYS A 108 -4.50 17.37 6.31
CA LYS A 108 -5.44 16.57 7.12
C LYS A 108 -6.75 16.45 6.36
N PRO A 109 -7.17 15.23 5.98
CA PRO A 109 -8.44 15.00 5.31
C PRO A 109 -9.61 15.51 6.15
N THR A 110 -10.60 16.13 5.51
CA THR A 110 -11.82 16.64 6.15
C THR A 110 -13.02 15.75 5.90
N ARG A 111 -12.90 14.81 4.97
CA ARG A 111 -13.93 13.83 4.61
C ARG A 111 -13.35 12.42 4.44
N GLU A 112 -14.26 11.46 4.44
CA GLU A 112 -13.98 10.07 4.07
C GLU A 112 -13.89 9.91 2.54
N LEU A 113 -13.44 8.73 2.09
CA LEU A 113 -13.44 8.33 0.68
C LEU A 113 -14.87 8.35 0.13
N ASN A 114 -15.02 8.89 -1.06
CA ASN A 114 -16.27 8.85 -1.81
C ASN A 114 -16.05 8.66 -3.32
N ALA A 115 -17.14 8.69 -4.10
CA ALA A 115 -17.10 8.48 -5.55
C ALA A 115 -16.25 9.53 -6.30
N ASP A 116 -16.10 10.75 -5.80
CA ASP A 116 -15.25 11.78 -6.43
C ASP A 116 -13.79 11.36 -6.49
N ASP A 117 -13.31 10.61 -5.49
CA ASP A 117 -11.93 10.09 -5.45
C ASP A 117 -11.70 9.04 -6.54
N VAL A 118 -12.69 8.17 -6.73
CA VAL A 118 -12.65 7.14 -7.79
C VAL A 118 -12.64 7.81 -9.17
N VAL A 119 -13.58 8.73 -9.42
CA VAL A 119 -13.66 9.47 -10.69
C VAL A 119 -12.33 10.19 -10.96
N PHE A 120 -11.79 10.91 -9.98
CA PHE A 120 -10.52 11.61 -10.11
C PHE A 120 -9.37 10.66 -10.47
N SER A 121 -9.28 9.51 -9.82
CA SER A 121 -8.18 8.57 -9.99
C SER A 121 -8.10 7.99 -11.41
N PHE A 122 -9.25 7.77 -12.04
CA PHE A 122 -9.31 7.27 -13.41
C PHE A 122 -9.29 8.41 -14.44
N ASP A 123 -9.92 9.55 -14.15
CA ASP A 123 -9.88 10.73 -15.03
C ASP A 123 -8.45 11.25 -15.17
N ARG A 124 -7.64 11.24 -14.09
CA ARG A 124 -6.21 11.57 -14.16
C ARG A 124 -5.47 10.74 -15.20
N GLN A 125 -5.73 9.43 -15.27
CA GLN A 125 -5.05 8.53 -16.19
C GLN A 125 -5.59 8.67 -17.62
N LYS A 126 -6.90 8.85 -17.77
CA LYS A 126 -7.59 8.82 -19.06
C LYS A 126 -7.58 10.17 -19.79
N ASN A 127 -7.78 11.26 -19.05
CA ASN A 127 -8.10 12.57 -19.63
C ASN A 127 -6.87 13.48 -19.66
N ALA A 128 -6.31 13.69 -20.85
CA ALA A 128 -5.16 14.58 -21.05
C ALA A 128 -5.45 16.06 -20.68
N GLN A 129 -6.71 16.45 -20.49
CA GLN A 129 -7.09 17.78 -20.00
C GLN A 129 -7.16 17.85 -18.47
N ASN A 130 -7.09 16.72 -17.77
CA ASN A 130 -7.03 16.73 -16.31
C ASN A 130 -5.74 17.43 -15.87
N PRO A 131 -5.79 18.43 -14.96
CA PRO A 131 -4.61 19.18 -14.52
C PRO A 131 -3.51 18.28 -13.93
N TYR A 132 -3.90 17.13 -13.41
CA TYR A 132 -2.97 16.15 -12.83
C TYR A 132 -2.39 15.17 -13.85
N HIS A 133 -2.91 15.11 -15.07
CA HIS A 133 -2.50 14.09 -16.05
C HIS A 133 -0.99 14.09 -16.30
N LYS A 134 -0.36 15.29 -16.37
CA LYS A 134 1.08 15.43 -16.63
C LYS A 134 1.93 15.68 -15.38
N VAL A 135 1.33 15.70 -14.20
CA VAL A 135 2.06 15.88 -12.96
C VAL A 135 2.91 14.62 -12.70
N SER A 136 4.19 14.82 -12.37
CA SER A 136 5.17 13.77 -12.10
C SER A 136 5.45 12.80 -13.27
N GLY A 137 5.09 13.19 -14.51
CA GLY A 137 5.42 12.41 -15.71
C GLY A 137 4.30 12.36 -16.74
N GLY A 138 3.17 11.74 -16.42
CA GLY A 138 2.00 11.65 -17.32
C GLY A 138 2.07 10.52 -18.34
N SER A 139 2.82 9.45 -18.05
CA SER A 139 2.73 8.15 -18.72
C SER A 139 2.04 7.17 -17.77
N TYR A 140 1.09 6.41 -18.28
CA TYR A 140 0.28 5.46 -17.53
C TYR A 140 0.36 4.06 -18.19
N GLU A 141 1.56 3.49 -18.18
CA GLU A 141 1.94 2.33 -19.00
C GLU A 141 0.98 1.14 -18.87
N TYR A 142 0.56 0.78 -17.67
CA TYR A 142 -0.42 -0.31 -17.51
C TYR A 142 -1.80 0.07 -17.99
N PHE A 143 -2.29 1.26 -17.64
CA PHE A 143 -3.60 1.74 -18.04
C PHE A 143 -3.72 1.85 -19.57
N GLU A 144 -2.69 2.41 -20.21
CA GLU A 144 -2.60 2.55 -21.67
C GLU A 144 -2.35 1.19 -22.34
N GLY A 145 -1.42 0.38 -21.83
CA GLY A 145 -1.04 -0.93 -22.38
C GLY A 145 -2.17 -1.95 -22.39
N MET A 146 -3.14 -1.82 -21.47
CA MET A 146 -4.36 -2.63 -21.44
C MET A 146 -5.48 -2.07 -22.31
N GLY A 147 -5.26 -0.95 -23.01
CA GLY A 147 -6.26 -0.32 -23.87
C GLY A 147 -7.44 0.29 -23.09
N LEU A 148 -7.24 0.60 -21.81
CA LEU A 148 -8.31 1.15 -20.97
C LEU A 148 -8.75 2.56 -21.37
N PRO A 149 -7.90 3.44 -21.96
CA PRO A 149 -8.34 4.75 -22.47
C PRO A 149 -9.47 4.65 -23.49
N GLU A 150 -9.41 3.66 -24.40
CA GLU A 150 -10.43 3.41 -25.44
C GLU A 150 -11.57 2.53 -24.93
N LEU A 151 -11.28 1.64 -23.99
CA LEU A 151 -12.26 0.72 -23.42
C LEU A 151 -13.24 1.45 -22.50
N ILE A 152 -12.75 2.26 -21.56
CA ILE A 152 -13.58 3.01 -20.62
C ILE A 152 -14.14 4.23 -21.33
N SER A 153 -15.43 4.21 -21.66
CA SER A 153 -16.12 5.38 -22.20
C SER A 153 -16.24 6.48 -21.13
N GLU A 154 -16.71 6.11 -19.95
CA GLU A 154 -17.00 7.05 -18.87
C GLU A 154 -16.78 6.40 -17.50
N VAL A 155 -16.27 7.18 -16.53
CA VAL A 155 -16.32 6.87 -15.10
C VAL A 155 -17.12 7.99 -14.45
N LYS A 156 -18.30 7.67 -13.92
CA LYS A 156 -19.21 8.68 -13.38
C LYS A 156 -19.64 8.39 -11.95
N LYS A 157 -19.75 9.44 -11.18
CA LYS A 157 -20.41 9.44 -9.89
C LYS A 157 -21.93 9.35 -10.08
N VAL A 158 -22.55 8.35 -9.46
CA VAL A 158 -24.02 8.24 -9.36
C VAL A 158 -24.49 8.96 -8.10
N ASP A 159 -23.85 8.68 -6.98
CA ASP A 159 -23.99 9.37 -5.69
C ASP A 159 -22.65 9.29 -4.93
N ASP A 160 -22.59 9.75 -3.67
CA ASP A 160 -21.34 9.77 -2.90
C ASP A 160 -20.74 8.38 -2.66
N ASN A 161 -21.54 7.33 -2.69
CA ASN A 161 -21.09 5.96 -2.43
C ASN A 161 -21.32 5.01 -3.63
N THR A 162 -21.65 5.54 -4.79
CA THR A 162 -21.92 4.73 -5.99
C THR A 162 -21.20 5.33 -7.20
N VAL A 163 -20.38 4.52 -7.86
CA VAL A 163 -19.67 4.90 -9.08
C VAL A 163 -19.96 3.89 -10.19
N GLN A 164 -20.09 4.37 -11.42
CA GLN A 164 -20.26 3.53 -12.59
C GLN A 164 -19.10 3.70 -13.57
N PHE A 165 -18.64 2.57 -14.10
CA PHE A 165 -17.78 2.48 -15.28
C PHE A 165 -18.63 2.05 -16.45
N VAL A 166 -18.60 2.84 -17.52
CA VAL A 166 -19.26 2.52 -18.78
C VAL A 166 -18.20 2.16 -19.80
N LEU A 167 -18.29 0.97 -20.38
CA LEU A 167 -17.33 0.46 -21.35
C LEU A 167 -17.89 0.61 -22.78
N THR A 168 -16.98 0.75 -23.75
CA THR A 168 -17.35 0.78 -25.18
C THR A 168 -17.75 -0.61 -25.70
N ARG A 169 -17.24 -1.67 -25.09
CA ARG A 169 -17.53 -3.08 -25.37
C ARG A 169 -17.46 -3.91 -24.08
N PRO A 170 -18.06 -5.10 -24.03
CA PRO A 170 -17.84 -6.03 -22.93
C PRO A 170 -16.37 -6.43 -22.87
N GLU A 171 -15.81 -6.53 -21.65
CA GLU A 171 -14.41 -6.91 -21.42
C GLU A 171 -14.31 -7.85 -20.23
N ALA A 172 -13.99 -9.12 -20.51
CA ALA A 172 -13.97 -10.17 -19.47
C ALA A 172 -12.95 -9.92 -18.35
N PRO A 173 -11.69 -9.46 -18.61
CA PRO A 173 -10.69 -9.21 -17.57
C PRO A 173 -10.90 -7.89 -16.82
N PHE A 174 -11.85 -7.05 -17.16
CA PHE A 174 -11.99 -5.69 -16.61
C PHE A 174 -11.97 -5.61 -15.08
N LEU A 175 -12.62 -6.55 -14.38
CA LEU A 175 -12.56 -6.61 -12.91
C LEU A 175 -11.16 -6.96 -12.40
N ALA A 176 -10.45 -7.83 -13.10
CA ALA A 176 -9.06 -8.16 -12.76
C ALA A 176 -8.12 -6.99 -13.01
N ASP A 177 -8.35 -6.21 -14.09
CA ASP A 177 -7.59 -4.99 -14.37
C ASP A 177 -7.78 -3.96 -13.24
N LEU A 178 -9.00 -3.83 -12.70
CA LEU A 178 -9.29 -2.94 -11.57
C LEU A 178 -8.71 -3.43 -10.22
N ALA A 179 -8.25 -4.67 -10.13
CA ALA A 179 -7.54 -5.20 -8.97
C ALA A 179 -6.02 -4.97 -9.05
N MET A 180 -5.49 -4.51 -10.19
CA MET A 180 -4.07 -4.24 -10.37
C MET A 180 -3.64 -2.91 -9.72
N ASP A 181 -2.35 -2.79 -9.47
CA ASP A 181 -1.75 -1.70 -8.69
C ASP A 181 -2.04 -0.30 -9.25
N PHE A 182 -2.05 -0.14 -10.57
CA PHE A 182 -2.35 1.13 -11.24
C PHE A 182 -3.79 1.64 -10.97
N ALA A 183 -4.70 0.76 -10.58
CA ALA A 183 -6.08 1.12 -10.24
C ALA A 183 -6.25 1.62 -8.80
N SER A 184 -5.15 1.91 -8.10
CA SER A 184 -5.17 2.50 -6.75
C SER A 184 -5.91 3.82 -6.71
N ILE A 185 -6.75 4.00 -5.68
CA ILE A 185 -7.59 5.20 -5.54
C ILE A 185 -6.82 6.28 -4.77
N LEU A 186 -6.78 7.47 -5.37
CA LEU A 186 -6.12 8.67 -4.85
C LEU A 186 -7.15 9.64 -4.27
N SER A 187 -6.74 10.44 -3.28
CA SER A 187 -7.61 11.47 -2.69
C SER A 187 -7.73 12.69 -3.59
N LYS A 188 -8.94 12.96 -4.08
CA LYS A 188 -9.23 14.19 -4.81
C LYS A 188 -9.09 15.42 -3.93
N GLU A 189 -9.51 15.35 -2.67
CA GLU A 189 -9.40 16.46 -1.73
C GLU A 189 -7.94 16.87 -1.51
N TYR A 190 -7.05 15.89 -1.34
CA TYR A 190 -5.60 16.15 -1.24
C TYR A 190 -5.03 16.71 -2.53
N ALA A 191 -5.42 16.17 -3.68
CA ALA A 191 -5.04 16.68 -4.97
C ALA A 191 -5.43 18.16 -5.13
N ASP A 192 -6.70 18.49 -4.87
CA ASP A 192 -7.20 19.87 -4.96
C ASP A 192 -6.41 20.82 -4.02
N ALA A 193 -6.10 20.37 -2.80
CA ALA A 193 -5.32 21.15 -1.84
C ALA A 193 -3.89 21.39 -2.33
N MET A 194 -3.21 20.37 -2.87
CA MET A 194 -1.84 20.50 -3.37
C MET A 194 -1.78 21.35 -4.65
N MET A 195 -2.76 21.22 -5.53
CA MET A 195 -2.88 22.09 -6.71
C MET A 195 -3.04 23.56 -6.31
N LYS A 196 -3.94 23.82 -5.34
CA LYS A 196 -4.15 25.18 -4.81
C LYS A 196 -2.91 25.74 -4.12
N ALA A 197 -2.11 24.88 -3.48
CA ALA A 197 -0.85 25.26 -2.85
C ALA A 197 0.30 25.48 -3.82
N GLY A 198 0.12 25.18 -5.13
CA GLY A 198 1.16 25.27 -6.15
C GLY A 198 2.23 24.17 -6.06
N THR A 199 1.91 23.05 -5.41
CA THR A 199 2.80 21.90 -5.20
C THR A 199 2.11 20.59 -5.56
N PRO A 200 1.56 20.44 -6.80
CA PRO A 200 0.77 19.28 -7.18
C PRO A 200 1.55 17.96 -7.14
N GLU A 201 2.87 17.98 -7.33
CA GLU A 201 3.76 16.82 -7.25
C GLU A 201 3.76 16.15 -5.87
N LYS A 202 3.35 16.85 -4.83
CA LYS A 202 3.25 16.28 -3.48
C LYS A 202 2.20 15.18 -3.36
N LEU A 203 1.19 15.17 -4.23
CA LEU A 203 0.26 14.04 -4.32
C LEU A 203 1.01 12.71 -4.51
N ASP A 204 2.07 12.73 -5.30
CA ASP A 204 2.85 11.56 -5.69
C ASP A 204 4.10 11.33 -4.80
N LEU A 205 4.67 12.40 -4.23
CA LEU A 205 5.88 12.35 -3.41
C LEU A 205 5.61 12.16 -1.91
N ASN A 206 4.52 12.74 -1.40
CA ASN A 206 4.09 12.69 -0.01
C ASN A 206 2.70 12.06 0.10
N PRO A 207 2.54 10.80 -0.30
CA PRO A 207 1.24 10.19 -0.52
C PRO A 207 0.42 10.09 0.76
N ILE A 208 -0.88 10.22 0.59
CA ILE A 208 -1.89 9.74 1.52
C ILE A 208 -2.77 8.71 0.80
N GLY A 209 -3.14 7.68 1.49
CA GLY A 209 -3.98 6.61 0.96
C GLY A 209 -4.98 6.12 1.99
N THR A 210 -5.63 5.01 1.69
CA THR A 210 -6.59 4.33 2.57
C THR A 210 -6.07 3.00 3.10
N GLY A 211 -4.81 2.68 2.79
CA GLY A 211 -4.18 1.39 3.10
C GLY A 211 -3.85 1.19 4.59
N PRO A 212 -3.37 0.00 4.95
CA PRO A 212 -3.13 -0.38 6.35
C PRO A 212 -1.95 0.36 7.00
N PHE A 213 -1.08 0.98 6.22
CA PHE A 213 0.08 1.70 6.72
C PHE A 213 0.16 3.10 6.12
N GLN A 214 0.70 4.03 6.91
CA GLN A 214 0.90 5.44 6.59
C GLN A 214 2.40 5.73 6.47
N LEU A 215 2.82 6.42 5.40
CA LEU A 215 4.21 6.81 5.19
C LEU A 215 4.66 7.80 6.28
N GLN A 216 5.79 7.51 6.92
CA GLN A 216 6.39 8.38 7.92
C GLN A 216 7.67 9.04 7.43
N GLN A 217 8.52 8.28 6.74
CA GLN A 217 9.83 8.74 6.29
C GLN A 217 10.30 7.93 5.08
N TYR A 218 10.90 8.60 4.13
CA TYR A 218 11.66 8.01 3.06
C TYR A 218 13.07 8.60 3.01
N GLN A 219 14.07 7.74 3.00
CA GLN A 219 15.47 8.05 2.73
C GLN A 219 15.90 7.18 1.55
N LYS A 220 16.04 7.81 0.39
CA LYS A 220 16.40 7.12 -0.85
C LYS A 220 17.65 6.26 -0.64
N ASP A 221 17.64 5.05 -1.22
CA ASP A 221 18.71 4.06 -1.18
C ASP A 221 19.12 3.59 0.24
N SER A 222 18.29 3.90 1.23
CA SER A 222 18.53 3.53 2.63
C SER A 222 17.32 2.82 3.24
N ARG A 223 16.22 3.55 3.46
CA ARG A 223 15.04 2.98 4.12
C ARG A 223 13.76 3.76 3.86
N ILE A 224 12.64 3.05 3.99
CA ILE A 224 11.31 3.63 4.10
C ILE A 224 10.71 3.19 5.43
N ARG A 225 10.06 4.09 6.13
CA ARG A 225 9.38 3.80 7.40
C ARG A 225 7.90 4.14 7.29
N TYR A 226 7.09 3.20 7.71
CA TYR A 226 5.65 3.32 7.80
C TYR A 226 5.18 3.08 9.23
N LYS A 227 4.05 3.66 9.57
CA LYS A 227 3.30 3.41 10.80
C LYS A 227 1.98 2.74 10.45
N ALA A 228 1.54 1.78 11.25
CA ALA A 228 0.19 1.23 11.12
C ALA A 228 -0.85 2.34 11.22
N PHE A 229 -1.86 2.27 10.34
CA PHE A 229 -2.92 3.27 10.31
C PHE A 229 -4.07 2.86 11.22
N ASP A 230 -4.27 3.61 12.30
CA ASP A 230 -5.33 3.32 13.29
C ASP A 230 -6.74 3.43 12.70
N GLY A 231 -6.90 4.26 11.66
CA GLY A 231 -8.16 4.47 10.96
C GLY A 231 -8.44 3.48 9.83
N TYR A 232 -7.62 2.43 9.68
CA TYR A 232 -7.78 1.46 8.59
C TYR A 232 -9.13 0.75 8.67
N TRP A 233 -9.85 0.71 7.55
CA TRP A 233 -11.18 0.14 7.43
C TRP A 233 -11.22 -1.39 7.43
N GLY A 234 -10.10 -2.04 7.08
CA GLY A 234 -9.96 -3.49 7.06
C GLY A 234 -9.41 -4.04 8.37
N THR A 235 -8.85 -5.24 8.32
CA THR A 235 -8.20 -5.86 9.49
C THR A 235 -6.92 -5.10 9.84
N LYS A 236 -6.87 -4.54 11.04
CA LYS A 236 -5.70 -3.79 11.52
C LYS A 236 -4.44 -4.67 11.49
N PRO A 237 -3.30 -4.16 11.00
CA PRO A 237 -2.04 -4.86 11.06
C PRO A 237 -1.65 -5.25 12.51
N GLN A 238 -1.02 -6.42 12.67
CA GLN A 238 -0.52 -6.85 13.97
C GLN A 238 0.83 -6.24 14.35
N ILE A 239 1.42 -5.47 13.43
CA ILE A 239 2.67 -4.73 13.61
C ILE A 239 2.37 -3.23 13.63
N ASP A 240 3.11 -2.47 14.45
CA ASP A 240 2.92 -1.02 14.59
C ASP A 240 3.78 -0.24 13.59
N THR A 241 4.93 -0.81 13.23
CA THR A 241 5.90 -0.20 12.31
C THR A 241 6.34 -1.20 11.25
N LEU A 242 6.30 -0.76 10.00
CA LEU A 242 6.88 -1.48 8.87
C LEU A 242 8.08 -0.67 8.37
N VAL A 243 9.23 -1.33 8.20
CA VAL A 243 10.46 -0.72 7.68
C VAL A 243 10.92 -1.46 6.45
N PHE A 244 11.10 -0.75 5.35
CA PHE A 244 11.83 -1.26 4.18
C PHE A 244 13.30 -0.88 4.32
N SER A 245 14.16 -1.88 4.50
CA SER A 245 15.62 -1.73 4.47
C SER A 245 16.10 -1.97 3.05
N ILE A 246 16.49 -0.90 2.35
CA ILE A 246 16.93 -1.01 0.95
C ILE A 246 18.25 -1.74 0.91
N THR A 247 18.28 -2.91 0.28
CA THR A 247 19.43 -3.81 0.25
C THR A 247 19.45 -4.52 -1.11
N PRO A 248 20.10 -3.94 -2.14
CA PRO A 248 20.03 -4.46 -3.52
C PRO A 248 20.64 -5.85 -3.70
N ASP A 249 21.74 -6.15 -3.02
CA ASP A 249 22.41 -7.45 -3.14
C ASP A 249 21.64 -8.57 -2.44
N ALA A 250 21.28 -9.63 -3.17
CA ALA A 250 20.48 -10.75 -2.65
C ALA A 250 21.21 -11.55 -1.57
N SER A 251 22.55 -11.69 -1.67
CA SER A 251 23.34 -12.41 -0.66
C SER A 251 23.42 -11.63 0.65
N VAL A 252 23.50 -10.29 0.56
CA VAL A 252 23.44 -9.41 1.73
C VAL A 252 22.05 -9.47 2.37
N ARG A 253 20.96 -9.46 1.57
CA ARG A 253 19.59 -9.65 2.09
C ARG A 253 19.48 -10.97 2.86
N TYR A 254 19.99 -12.06 2.29
CA TYR A 254 19.96 -13.36 2.96
C TYR A 254 20.78 -13.38 4.26
N ALA A 255 21.95 -12.78 4.27
CA ALA A 255 22.77 -12.66 5.49
C ALA A 255 22.04 -11.85 6.58
N LYS A 256 21.33 -10.78 6.21
CA LYS A 256 20.50 -10.00 7.15
C LYS A 256 19.32 -10.82 7.68
N LEU A 257 18.65 -11.60 6.82
CA LEU A 257 17.57 -12.50 7.24
C LEU A 257 18.07 -13.52 8.28
N GLN A 258 19.21 -14.17 8.02
CA GLN A 258 19.81 -15.14 8.96
C GLN A 258 20.19 -14.52 10.32
N LYS A 259 20.55 -13.23 10.35
CA LYS A 259 20.87 -12.48 11.58
C LYS A 259 19.64 -11.84 12.23
N ASN A 260 18.44 -12.06 11.67
CA ASN A 260 17.19 -11.41 12.10
C ASN A 260 17.25 -9.87 12.05
N GLU A 261 18.10 -9.30 11.19
CA GLU A 261 18.12 -7.87 10.87
C GLU A 261 16.97 -7.50 9.91
N CYS A 262 16.48 -8.47 9.13
CA CYS A 262 15.22 -8.46 8.39
C CYS A 262 14.41 -9.69 8.76
N GLN A 263 13.09 -9.58 8.71
CA GLN A 263 12.17 -10.72 8.90
C GLN A 263 11.63 -11.27 7.58
N VAL A 264 11.71 -10.48 6.52
CA VAL A 264 11.27 -10.85 5.17
C VAL A 264 12.29 -10.34 4.14
N MET A 265 12.58 -11.15 3.14
CA MET A 265 13.30 -10.74 1.94
C MET A 265 12.66 -11.35 0.70
N PRO A 266 12.45 -10.59 -0.38
CA PRO A 266 12.02 -11.10 -1.67
C PRO A 266 13.22 -11.56 -2.51
N TYR A 267 12.94 -12.34 -3.55
CA TYR A 267 13.85 -12.66 -4.64
C TYR A 267 15.25 -13.09 -4.20
N PRO A 268 15.36 -14.22 -3.50
CA PRO A 268 16.65 -14.78 -3.14
C PRO A 268 17.43 -15.17 -4.40
N ASN A 269 18.77 -15.26 -4.27
CA ASN A 269 19.58 -15.81 -5.35
C ASN A 269 19.16 -17.26 -5.63
N PRO A 270 18.84 -17.63 -6.89
CA PRO A 270 18.46 -19.00 -7.23
C PRO A 270 19.44 -20.08 -6.77
N ALA A 271 20.74 -19.78 -6.73
CA ALA A 271 21.77 -20.67 -6.20
C ALA A 271 21.63 -20.98 -4.71
N ASP A 272 20.96 -20.10 -3.94
CA ASP A 272 20.77 -20.27 -2.50
C ASP A 272 19.52 -21.06 -2.14
N ILE A 273 18.58 -21.25 -3.07
CA ILE A 273 17.27 -21.88 -2.82
C ILE A 273 17.41 -23.27 -2.20
N ALA A 274 18.32 -24.10 -2.73
CA ALA A 274 18.54 -25.44 -2.20
C ALA A 274 18.99 -25.42 -0.72
N ARG A 275 19.85 -24.47 -0.35
CA ARG A 275 20.31 -24.27 1.03
C ARG A 275 19.18 -23.71 1.91
N MET A 276 18.39 -22.77 1.41
CA MET A 276 17.26 -22.20 2.12
C MET A 276 16.19 -23.24 2.44
N LYS A 277 15.94 -24.20 1.57
CA LYS A 277 15.01 -25.33 1.80
C LYS A 277 15.43 -26.22 2.96
N GLN A 278 16.71 -26.27 3.28
CA GLN A 278 17.27 -27.05 4.39
C GLN A 278 17.36 -26.29 5.70
N ASP A 279 17.27 -24.96 5.65
CA ASP A 279 17.37 -24.08 6.81
C ASP A 279 16.03 -24.01 7.55
N LYS A 280 15.95 -24.68 8.71
CA LYS A 280 14.74 -24.73 9.54
C LYS A 280 14.42 -23.41 10.25
N SER A 281 15.36 -22.44 10.24
CA SER A 281 15.16 -21.13 10.87
C SER A 281 14.35 -20.16 10.00
N ILE A 282 14.18 -20.47 8.72
CA ILE A 282 13.44 -19.64 7.76
C ILE A 282 12.25 -20.40 7.17
N ASN A 283 11.26 -19.65 6.74
CA ASN A 283 10.14 -20.18 5.96
C ASN A 283 10.29 -19.70 4.50
N LEU A 284 10.65 -20.64 3.61
CA LEU A 284 10.76 -20.36 2.19
C LEU A 284 9.38 -20.55 1.54
N MET A 285 8.84 -19.49 0.95
CA MET A 285 7.59 -19.51 0.20
C MET A 285 7.90 -19.37 -1.28
N GLU A 286 7.44 -20.34 -2.06
CA GLU A 286 7.56 -20.35 -3.52
C GLU A 286 6.17 -20.38 -4.15
N MET A 287 5.95 -19.59 -5.17
CA MET A 287 4.73 -19.58 -5.94
C MET A 287 5.08 -19.47 -7.43
N PRO A 288 4.37 -20.19 -8.31
CA PRO A 288 4.52 -20.00 -9.76
C PRO A 288 4.24 -18.52 -10.10
N GLY A 289 5.18 -17.90 -10.81
CA GLY A 289 5.01 -16.54 -11.31
C GLY A 289 4.08 -16.50 -12.51
N LEU A 290 3.43 -15.36 -12.72
CA LEU A 290 2.62 -15.07 -13.90
C LEU A 290 3.44 -14.35 -15.00
N ASN A 291 4.72 -14.08 -14.74
CA ASN A 291 5.59 -13.40 -15.69
C ASN A 291 5.91 -14.30 -16.89
N VAL A 292 5.77 -13.73 -18.08
CA VAL A 292 6.18 -14.36 -19.34
C VAL A 292 7.37 -13.57 -19.90
N GLY A 293 8.51 -14.24 -20.04
CA GLY A 293 9.67 -13.69 -20.70
C GLY A 293 9.66 -14.07 -22.19
N TYR A 294 9.89 -13.12 -23.07
CA TYR A 294 9.98 -13.35 -24.51
C TYR A 294 11.06 -12.49 -25.14
N LEU A 295 11.60 -12.98 -26.27
CA LEU A 295 12.49 -12.23 -27.12
C LEU A 295 11.71 -11.77 -28.36
N SER A 296 11.52 -10.46 -28.49
CA SER A 296 10.86 -9.90 -29.67
C SER A 296 11.87 -9.49 -30.73
N TYR A 297 11.54 -9.82 -31.99
CA TYR A 297 12.30 -9.41 -33.15
C TYR A 297 11.55 -8.32 -33.91
N ASN A 298 12.22 -7.21 -34.23
CA ASN A 298 11.64 -6.19 -35.08
C ASN A 298 11.75 -6.64 -36.57
N VAL A 299 10.73 -7.35 -37.03
CA VAL A 299 10.66 -7.87 -38.39
C VAL A 299 10.33 -6.83 -39.47
N GLN A 300 10.02 -5.57 -39.05
CA GLN A 300 9.77 -4.47 -39.99
C GLN A 300 11.07 -3.78 -40.47
N LYS A 301 12.20 -4.03 -39.80
CA LYS A 301 13.51 -3.52 -40.20
C LYS A 301 14.31 -4.64 -40.90
N ASN A 302 14.65 -4.44 -42.16
CA ASN A 302 15.36 -5.41 -43.01
C ASN A 302 16.72 -5.90 -42.49
N HIS A 303 17.25 -5.36 -41.39
CA HIS A 303 18.55 -5.77 -40.85
C HIS A 303 18.51 -7.07 -40.04
N LEU A 304 17.34 -7.64 -39.78
CA LEU A 304 17.19 -8.91 -39.08
C LEU A 304 16.78 -10.06 -40.00
N MET A 305 16.74 -9.83 -41.32
CA MET A 305 16.43 -10.83 -42.33
C MET A 305 17.67 -11.36 -43.10
N THR A 306 18.88 -11.04 -42.65
CA THR A 306 20.14 -11.54 -43.26
C THR A 306 20.84 -12.53 -42.36
#